data_6230b6b18ab410975a87b4f9aad05c03
#
_entry.id   6230b6b18ab410975a87b4f9aad05c03
#
_cell.length_a   1.000
_cell.length_b   1.000
_cell.length_c   1.000
_cell.angle_alpha   90.00
_cell.angle_beta   90.00
_cell.angle_gamma   90.00
#
_symmetry.space_group_name_H-M   'P 1'
#
loop_
_entity.id
_entity.type
_entity.pdbx_description
1 polymer ?
#
loop_
_entity_poly.entity_id
_entity_poly.type
_entity_poly.pdbx_seq_one_letter_code
_entity_poly.pdbx_strand_id
1 'polypeptide(L)'
;RATTGTQPVWNDDGNPIAAVHYTYYERTDIKKDPSRPIMISFNGGPGSGSVWMHLAYTGPMILNVDEEGFPVQPYGVKSNPHSILDVADIVFVNPVNTGFSRILDKETKKETFFGVNADIAYLAEWINTFIQRVNRWESPKYLIGESYGTTRVSGLAAALQGRQWMYINGVILVSPTELGIDSGSGRRAGPLGAALRLPYFTAAAWYHNKLPSDLQRKDLLDVLDEAEDYAINELIAVIAKGGFVNERERKNAAATMARYSGISEESILSYNLDVPTSFYWKELLREEGYTVGRLDSRYKGLDKTKGGVRPDFNSELTSWL
;
A
#
# COMPACT_ATOMS: atom_id res chain seq x y z
N ARG A 1 1.48 -25.42 10.80
CA ARG A 1 2.55 -25.90 9.93
C ARG A 1 2.89 -24.83 8.89
N ALA A 2 4.18 -24.59 8.69
CA ALA A 2 4.68 -23.75 7.61
C ALA A 2 5.30 -24.65 6.52
N THR A 3 4.95 -24.40 5.27
CA THR A 3 5.53 -25.06 4.11
C THR A 3 6.05 -23.98 3.17
N THR A 4 7.33 -24.02 2.86
CA THR A 4 7.92 -23.11 1.86
C THR A 4 8.45 -23.92 0.69
N GLY A 5 8.42 -23.34 -0.49
CA GLY A 5 8.89 -24.01 -1.70
C GLY A 5 8.72 -23.16 -2.93
N THR A 6 9.02 -23.77 -4.06
CA THR A 6 8.78 -23.19 -5.38
C THR A 6 7.83 -24.08 -6.19
N GLN A 7 7.02 -23.44 -7.02
CA GLN A 7 6.20 -24.12 -8.01
C GLN A 7 6.51 -23.51 -9.38
N PRO A 8 6.77 -24.33 -10.42
CA PRO A 8 7.10 -23.82 -11.73
C PRO A 8 5.91 -23.16 -12.43
N VAL A 9 6.24 -22.25 -13.32
CA VAL A 9 5.36 -21.75 -14.40
C VAL A 9 5.87 -22.39 -15.68
N TRP A 10 4.98 -22.92 -16.48
CA TRP A 10 5.27 -23.68 -17.69
C TRP A 10 4.90 -22.86 -18.93
N ASN A 11 5.64 -23.04 -20.02
CA ASN A 11 5.22 -22.56 -21.33
C ASN A 11 4.30 -23.61 -22.03
N ASP A 12 3.80 -23.27 -23.20
CA ASP A 12 2.89 -24.13 -23.97
C ASP A 12 3.55 -25.47 -24.43
N ASP A 13 4.88 -25.49 -24.51
CA ASP A 13 5.66 -26.69 -24.83
C ASP A 13 5.90 -27.60 -23.62
N GLY A 14 5.43 -27.21 -22.44
CA GLY A 14 5.63 -27.95 -21.19
C GLY A 14 7.01 -27.81 -20.57
N ASN A 15 7.76 -26.75 -20.91
CA ASN A 15 9.04 -26.43 -20.27
C ASN A 15 8.86 -25.45 -19.11
N PRO A 16 9.56 -25.64 -17.98
CA PRO A 16 9.50 -24.71 -16.86
C PRO A 16 10.28 -23.43 -17.20
N ILE A 17 9.59 -22.31 -17.30
CA ILE A 17 10.16 -21.00 -17.65
C ILE A 17 10.41 -20.08 -16.46
N ALA A 18 9.73 -20.34 -15.33
CA ALA A 18 9.97 -19.63 -14.08
C ALA A 18 9.69 -20.52 -12.87
N ALA A 19 10.27 -20.19 -11.73
CA ALA A 19 9.96 -20.76 -10.43
C ALA A 19 9.38 -19.68 -9.52
N VAL A 20 8.16 -19.86 -9.07
CA VAL A 20 7.44 -18.95 -8.16
C VAL A 20 7.54 -19.50 -6.75
N HIS A 21 8.18 -18.73 -5.88
CA HIS A 21 8.32 -19.07 -4.47
C HIS A 21 7.05 -18.71 -3.70
N TYR A 22 6.72 -19.54 -2.72
CA TYR A 22 5.62 -19.32 -1.79
C TYR A 22 5.98 -19.75 -0.37
N THR A 23 5.26 -19.18 0.61
CA THR A 23 5.22 -19.66 2.00
C THR A 23 3.76 -19.88 2.37
N TYR A 24 3.42 -21.12 2.70
CA TYR A 24 2.05 -21.53 3.04
C TYR A 24 1.95 -21.91 4.50
N TYR A 25 1.02 -21.32 5.21
CA TYR A 25 0.68 -21.63 6.60
C TYR A 25 -0.68 -22.29 6.68
N GLU A 26 -0.74 -23.40 7.40
CA GLU A 26 -1.98 -24.09 7.71
C GLU A 26 -2.05 -24.46 9.20
N ARG A 27 -3.23 -24.42 9.77
CA ARG A 27 -3.47 -24.93 11.12
C ARG A 27 -3.44 -26.45 11.14
N THR A 28 -2.78 -27.01 12.15
CA THR A 28 -2.66 -28.47 12.34
C THR A 28 -3.16 -28.92 13.70
N ASP A 29 -3.50 -28.00 14.56
CA ASP A 29 -4.09 -28.21 15.90
C ASP A 29 -5.61 -28.45 15.85
N ILE A 30 -6.21 -28.28 14.67
CA ILE A 30 -7.62 -28.55 14.39
C ILE A 30 -7.75 -29.69 13.39
N LYS A 31 -8.90 -30.39 13.40
CA LYS A 31 -9.21 -31.38 12.36
C LYS A 31 -9.23 -30.68 10.99
N LYS A 32 -8.62 -31.35 9.98
CA LYS A 32 -8.64 -30.86 8.60
C LYS A 32 -10.10 -30.71 8.14
N ASP A 33 -10.45 -29.48 7.77
CA ASP A 33 -11.80 -29.11 7.35
C ASP A 33 -11.74 -28.43 5.96
N PRO A 34 -12.35 -29.03 4.94
CA PRO A 34 -12.44 -28.44 3.60
C PRO A 34 -13.16 -27.09 3.58
N SER A 35 -14.06 -26.84 4.53
CA SER A 35 -14.78 -25.56 4.65
C SER A 35 -13.92 -24.42 5.18
N ARG A 36 -12.73 -24.73 5.75
CA ARG A 36 -11.81 -23.70 6.23
C ARG A 36 -11.30 -22.86 5.05
N PRO A 37 -11.38 -21.52 5.12
CA PRO A 37 -10.92 -20.64 4.04
C PRO A 37 -9.42 -20.76 3.76
N ILE A 38 -9.05 -20.50 2.51
CA ILE A 38 -7.66 -20.28 2.10
C ILE A 38 -7.52 -18.88 1.52
N MET A 39 -6.50 -18.15 1.96
CA MET A 39 -6.18 -16.81 1.50
C MET A 39 -4.88 -16.79 0.70
N ILE A 40 -4.91 -16.14 -0.46
CA ILE A 40 -3.73 -15.93 -1.31
C ILE A 40 -3.32 -14.47 -1.20
N SER A 41 -2.09 -14.22 -0.75
CA SER A 41 -1.60 -12.91 -0.35
C SER A 41 -0.45 -12.40 -1.22
N PHE A 42 -0.55 -11.13 -1.61
CA PHE A 42 0.44 -10.43 -2.43
C PHE A 42 0.76 -9.05 -1.89
N ASN A 43 2.04 -8.67 -1.93
CA ASN A 43 2.42 -7.27 -1.92
C ASN A 43 2.33 -6.64 -3.32
N GLY A 44 2.54 -5.34 -3.36
CA GLY A 44 2.52 -4.53 -4.56
C GLY A 44 3.87 -4.28 -5.19
N GLY A 45 4.09 -3.07 -5.54
CA GLY A 45 5.29 -2.56 -6.19
C GLY A 45 5.13 -2.19 -7.65
N PRO A 46 4.97 -3.09 -8.61
CA PRO A 46 4.70 -4.54 -8.64
C PRO A 46 5.88 -5.47 -8.31
N GLY A 47 7.07 -4.94 -8.13
CA GLY A 47 8.31 -5.69 -7.96
C GLY A 47 8.63 -6.14 -6.54
N SER A 48 7.73 -6.02 -5.58
CA SER A 48 7.97 -6.48 -4.20
C SER A 48 7.59 -7.95 -4.01
N GLY A 49 8.43 -8.68 -3.27
CA GLY A 49 8.01 -9.96 -2.69
C GLY A 49 6.98 -9.74 -1.58
N SER A 50 6.24 -10.79 -1.22
CA SER A 50 5.14 -10.68 -0.25
C SER A 50 5.60 -10.59 1.22
N VAL A 51 6.78 -10.04 1.47
CA VAL A 51 7.42 -9.98 2.79
C VAL A 51 6.67 -9.07 3.77
N TRP A 52 6.15 -7.93 3.30
CA TRP A 52 5.41 -7.00 4.17
C TRP A 52 4.09 -7.60 4.65
N MET A 53 3.32 -8.17 3.74
CA MET A 53 2.09 -8.88 4.09
C MET A 53 2.38 -10.06 5.02
N HIS A 54 3.52 -10.73 4.85
CA HIS A 54 3.94 -11.90 5.61
C HIS A 54 4.42 -11.54 7.02
N LEU A 55 5.41 -10.64 7.14
CA LEU A 55 6.13 -10.38 8.40
C LEU A 55 5.77 -9.05 9.07
N ALA A 56 4.91 -8.26 8.47
CA ALA A 56 4.48 -7.01 9.06
C ALA A 56 2.96 -6.88 9.21
N TYR A 57 2.16 -7.84 8.68
CA TYR A 57 0.71 -7.68 8.69
C TYR A 57 -0.07 -8.96 9.04
N THR A 58 -0.22 -9.91 8.11
CA THR A 58 -1.19 -11.00 8.23
C THR A 58 -0.61 -12.36 8.65
N GLY A 59 0.70 -12.50 8.61
CA GLY A 59 1.37 -13.76 8.96
C GLY A 59 1.31 -14.10 10.45
N PRO A 60 1.66 -15.35 10.83
CA PRO A 60 1.64 -15.79 12.23
C PRO A 60 2.75 -15.17 13.08
N MET A 61 3.78 -14.62 12.45
CA MET A 61 4.88 -13.91 13.08
C MET A 61 5.01 -12.53 12.46
N ILE A 62 5.33 -11.53 13.28
CA ILE A 62 5.60 -10.16 12.84
C ILE A 62 6.97 -9.69 13.34
N LEU A 63 7.52 -8.68 12.68
CA LEU A 63 8.76 -8.05 13.10
C LEU A 63 8.65 -7.55 14.55
N ASN A 64 9.74 -7.70 15.31
CA ASN A 64 9.81 -7.18 16.67
C ASN A 64 10.20 -5.72 16.65
N VAL A 65 9.19 -4.85 16.68
CA VAL A 65 9.33 -3.39 16.72
C VAL A 65 8.64 -2.85 17.96
N ASP A 66 9.09 -1.66 18.44
CA ASP A 66 8.44 -0.92 19.52
C ASP A 66 7.19 -0.15 19.03
N GLU A 67 6.60 0.65 19.91
CA GLU A 67 5.40 1.44 19.61
C GLU A 67 5.68 2.57 18.62
N GLU A 68 6.92 3.04 18.55
CA GLU A 68 7.38 4.03 17.57
C GLU A 68 7.82 3.40 16.24
N GLY A 69 7.78 2.06 16.11
CA GLY A 69 8.12 1.33 14.88
C GLY A 69 9.62 1.05 14.69
N PHE A 70 10.44 1.26 15.71
CA PHE A 70 11.87 0.95 15.64
C PHE A 70 12.15 -0.51 15.98
N PRO A 71 13.12 -1.15 15.29
CA PRO A 71 13.51 -2.52 15.59
C PRO A 71 14.07 -2.67 17.01
N VAL A 72 13.53 -3.63 17.77
CA VAL A 72 13.99 -3.94 19.13
C VAL A 72 15.05 -5.04 19.10
N GLN A 73 16.13 -4.86 19.85
CA GLN A 73 17.18 -5.89 19.99
C GLN A 73 16.80 -6.94 21.05
N PRO A 74 17.14 -8.23 20.82
CA PRO A 74 17.71 -8.80 19.60
C PRO A 74 16.72 -8.72 18.44
N TYR A 75 17.23 -8.35 17.26
CA TYR A 75 16.38 -8.24 16.07
C TYR A 75 15.77 -9.60 15.72
N GLY A 76 14.52 -9.60 15.34
CA GLY A 76 13.81 -10.82 15.03
C GLY A 76 12.32 -10.62 14.83
N VAL A 77 11.59 -11.71 15.02
CA VAL A 77 10.14 -11.74 14.90
C VAL A 77 9.50 -12.18 16.21
N LYS A 78 8.27 -11.74 16.46
CA LYS A 78 7.42 -12.15 17.56
C LYS A 78 6.11 -12.72 17.06
N SER A 79 5.38 -13.43 17.92
CA SER A 79 4.04 -13.92 17.59
C SER A 79 3.12 -12.77 17.22
N ASN A 80 2.36 -12.93 16.14
CA ASN A 80 1.36 -11.96 15.72
C ASN A 80 0.01 -12.28 16.38
N PRO A 81 -0.47 -11.48 17.35
CA PRO A 81 -1.76 -11.70 17.99
C PRO A 81 -2.95 -11.46 17.04
N HIS A 82 -2.72 -10.82 15.89
CA HIS A 82 -3.73 -10.51 14.89
C HIS A 82 -3.55 -11.32 13.60
N SER A 83 -2.89 -12.48 13.70
CA SER A 83 -2.69 -13.34 12.53
C SER A 83 -4.01 -13.83 11.98
N ILE A 84 -4.14 -13.78 10.65
CA ILE A 84 -5.30 -14.30 9.94
C ILE A 84 -5.41 -15.84 10.05
N LEU A 85 -4.36 -16.50 10.53
CA LEU A 85 -4.32 -17.96 10.69
C LEU A 85 -5.37 -18.48 11.69
N ASP A 86 -5.97 -17.60 12.48
CA ASP A 86 -7.09 -17.99 13.35
C ASP A 86 -8.34 -18.37 12.55
N VAL A 87 -8.58 -17.73 11.40
CA VAL A 87 -9.80 -17.90 10.61
C VAL A 87 -9.57 -18.52 9.24
N ALA A 88 -8.36 -18.44 8.68
CA ALA A 88 -8.03 -18.95 7.35
C ALA A 88 -6.59 -19.50 7.31
N ASP A 89 -6.34 -20.48 6.44
CA ASP A 89 -4.98 -20.78 6.03
C ASP A 89 -4.50 -19.74 5.01
N ILE A 90 -3.20 -19.45 4.95
CA ILE A 90 -2.70 -18.37 4.12
C ILE A 90 -1.44 -18.76 3.34
N VAL A 91 -1.38 -18.36 2.07
CA VAL A 91 -0.19 -18.48 1.23
C VAL A 91 0.30 -17.11 0.80
N PHE A 92 1.55 -16.82 1.08
CA PHE A 92 2.27 -15.64 0.60
C PHE A 92 3.03 -16.00 -0.66
N VAL A 93 2.71 -15.34 -1.76
CA VAL A 93 3.26 -15.64 -3.07
C VAL A 93 4.20 -14.51 -3.51
N ASN A 94 5.40 -14.88 -3.91
CA ASN A 94 6.33 -13.94 -4.53
C ASN A 94 6.18 -14.02 -6.05
N PRO A 95 5.63 -12.99 -6.72
CA PRO A 95 5.58 -12.96 -8.18
C PRO A 95 6.97 -13.14 -8.83
N VAL A 96 7.00 -13.52 -10.10
CA VAL A 96 8.26 -13.78 -10.83
C VAL A 96 9.22 -12.59 -10.69
N ASN A 97 10.50 -12.90 -10.42
CA ASN A 97 11.59 -11.96 -10.14
C ASN A 97 11.38 -11.07 -8.89
N THR A 98 10.51 -11.48 -7.99
CA THR A 98 10.43 -10.87 -6.66
C THR A 98 10.84 -11.90 -5.58
N GLY A 99 11.32 -11.43 -4.46
CA GLY A 99 11.76 -12.31 -3.38
C GLY A 99 12.69 -13.42 -3.89
N PHE A 100 12.29 -14.68 -3.68
CA PHE A 100 13.05 -15.86 -4.11
C PHE A 100 12.60 -16.43 -5.47
N SER A 101 11.62 -15.81 -6.13
CA SER A 101 11.15 -16.25 -7.46
C SER A 101 12.08 -15.81 -8.57
N ARG A 102 12.28 -16.67 -9.56
CA ARG A 102 13.22 -16.41 -10.67
C ARG A 102 12.68 -16.91 -12.00
N ILE A 103 13.04 -16.20 -13.08
CA ILE A 103 12.98 -16.74 -14.44
C ILE A 103 14.06 -17.81 -14.55
N LEU A 104 13.73 -18.98 -15.09
CA LEU A 104 14.63 -20.12 -15.23
C LEU A 104 15.29 -20.17 -16.61
N ASP A 105 14.53 -19.80 -17.63
CA ASP A 105 14.99 -19.82 -19.01
C ASP A 105 15.40 -18.43 -19.47
N LYS A 106 16.65 -18.30 -19.95
CA LYS A 106 17.23 -17.02 -20.39
C LYS A 106 16.59 -16.48 -21.68
N GLU A 107 15.98 -17.33 -22.47
CA GLU A 107 15.29 -16.95 -23.71
C GLU A 107 13.87 -16.44 -23.45
N THR A 108 13.34 -16.68 -22.24
CA THR A 108 12.01 -16.20 -21.87
C THR A 108 11.99 -14.68 -21.80
N LYS A 109 11.17 -14.07 -22.63
CA LYS A 109 10.98 -12.63 -22.67
C LYS A 109 10.35 -12.10 -21.39
N LYS A 110 10.79 -10.92 -20.95
CA LYS A 110 10.25 -10.29 -19.74
C LYS A 110 8.75 -10.00 -19.84
N GLU A 111 8.28 -9.69 -21.01
CA GLU A 111 6.87 -9.38 -21.32
C GLU A 111 5.94 -10.58 -21.04
N THR A 112 6.47 -11.80 -20.94
CA THR A 112 5.72 -13.00 -20.52
C THR A 112 5.19 -12.86 -19.08
N PHE A 113 5.88 -12.09 -18.24
CA PHE A 113 5.54 -11.96 -16.83
C PHE A 113 5.21 -10.52 -16.40
N PHE A 114 5.73 -9.52 -17.14
CA PHE A 114 5.64 -8.12 -16.74
C PHE A 114 4.64 -7.34 -17.59
N GLY A 115 3.78 -6.61 -16.90
CA GLY A 115 2.60 -5.94 -17.40
C GLY A 115 1.35 -6.53 -16.74
N VAL A 116 0.33 -5.71 -16.53
CA VAL A 116 -0.86 -6.07 -15.74
C VAL A 116 -1.49 -7.40 -16.21
N ASN A 117 -1.74 -7.51 -17.51
CA ASN A 117 -2.39 -8.70 -18.06
C ASN A 117 -1.52 -9.97 -17.99
N ALA A 118 -0.22 -9.84 -18.21
CA ALA A 118 0.73 -10.95 -18.13
C ALA A 118 0.89 -11.43 -16.69
N ASP A 119 1.03 -10.49 -15.73
CA ASP A 119 1.10 -10.76 -14.31
C ASP A 119 -0.13 -11.54 -13.81
N ILE A 120 -1.32 -11.11 -14.21
CA ILE A 120 -2.57 -11.79 -13.89
C ILE A 120 -2.67 -13.17 -14.53
N ALA A 121 -2.29 -13.30 -15.80
CA ALA A 121 -2.47 -14.53 -16.55
C ALA A 121 -1.68 -15.70 -15.95
N TYR A 122 -0.36 -15.55 -15.79
CA TYR A 122 0.46 -16.65 -15.27
C TYR A 122 0.17 -16.95 -13.79
N LEU A 123 -0.16 -15.92 -12.99
CA LEU A 123 -0.52 -16.14 -11.58
C LEU A 123 -1.87 -16.85 -11.43
N ALA A 124 -2.83 -16.62 -12.31
CA ALA A 124 -4.10 -17.34 -12.28
C ALA A 124 -3.88 -18.85 -12.53
N GLU A 125 -3.03 -19.21 -13.48
CA GLU A 125 -2.65 -20.62 -13.74
C GLU A 125 -1.87 -21.22 -12.57
N TRP A 126 -0.93 -20.44 -12.03
CA TRP A 126 -0.15 -20.84 -10.87
C TRP A 126 -1.04 -21.13 -9.66
N ILE A 127 -2.01 -20.25 -9.37
CA ILE A 127 -2.96 -20.40 -8.26
C ILE A 127 -3.82 -21.64 -8.47
N ASN A 128 -4.34 -21.85 -9.68
CA ASN A 128 -5.12 -23.02 -10.00
C ASN A 128 -4.35 -24.32 -9.72
N THR A 129 -3.12 -24.41 -10.19
CA THR A 129 -2.23 -25.55 -9.95
C THR A 129 -1.91 -25.70 -8.46
N PHE A 130 -1.63 -24.58 -7.74
CA PHE A 130 -1.34 -24.62 -6.32
C PHE A 130 -2.53 -25.15 -5.50
N ILE A 131 -3.73 -24.65 -5.74
CA ILE A 131 -4.96 -25.05 -5.02
C ILE A 131 -5.25 -26.54 -5.22
N GLN A 132 -5.06 -27.06 -6.42
CA GLN A 132 -5.20 -28.50 -6.70
C GLN A 132 -4.13 -29.31 -5.95
N ARG A 133 -2.88 -28.90 -6.01
CA ARG A 133 -1.74 -29.56 -5.36
C ARG A 133 -1.90 -29.67 -3.86
N VAL A 134 -2.43 -28.63 -3.21
CA VAL A 134 -2.66 -28.65 -1.76
C VAL A 134 -4.02 -29.22 -1.37
N ASN A 135 -4.81 -29.69 -2.36
CA ASN A 135 -6.14 -30.27 -2.20
C ASN A 135 -7.12 -29.34 -1.45
N ARG A 136 -7.21 -28.06 -1.93
CA ARG A 136 -8.07 -27.04 -1.33
C ARG A 136 -9.10 -26.48 -2.31
N TRP A 137 -9.50 -27.30 -3.30
CA TRP A 137 -10.48 -26.88 -4.33
C TRP A 137 -11.84 -26.51 -3.72
N GLU A 138 -12.31 -27.27 -2.75
CA GLU A 138 -13.60 -27.06 -2.07
C GLU A 138 -13.57 -25.89 -1.08
N SER A 139 -12.39 -25.46 -0.64
CA SER A 139 -12.26 -24.39 0.36
C SER A 139 -12.74 -23.06 -0.17
N PRO A 140 -13.41 -22.25 0.65
CA PRO A 140 -13.65 -20.83 0.36
C PRO A 140 -12.31 -20.12 0.09
N LYS A 141 -12.23 -19.35 -0.99
CA LYS A 141 -11.01 -18.70 -1.46
C LYS A 141 -11.10 -17.19 -1.35
N TYR A 142 -10.08 -16.60 -0.76
CA TYR A 142 -9.94 -15.16 -0.62
C TYR A 142 -8.62 -14.70 -1.21
N LEU A 143 -8.64 -13.53 -1.82
CA LEU A 143 -7.45 -12.86 -2.32
C LEU A 143 -7.21 -11.60 -1.48
N ILE A 144 -5.96 -11.36 -1.10
CA ILE A 144 -5.58 -10.12 -0.43
C ILE A 144 -4.37 -9.52 -1.11
N GLY A 145 -4.44 -8.23 -1.42
CA GLY A 145 -3.36 -7.49 -2.07
C GLY A 145 -3.15 -6.13 -1.44
N GLU A 146 -1.89 -5.74 -1.34
CA GLU A 146 -1.48 -4.42 -0.87
C GLU A 146 -0.92 -3.60 -2.04
N SER A 147 -1.25 -2.29 -2.11
CA SER A 147 -0.78 -1.36 -3.13
C SER A 147 -1.08 -1.86 -4.55
N TYR A 148 -0.10 -1.99 -5.47
CA TYR A 148 -0.31 -2.64 -6.78
C TYR A 148 -0.88 -4.06 -6.65
N GLY A 149 -0.65 -4.75 -5.53
CA GLY A 149 -1.29 -6.03 -5.24
C GLY A 149 -2.82 -5.96 -5.31
N THR A 150 -3.43 -4.81 -5.10
CA THR A 150 -4.88 -4.62 -5.23
C THR A 150 -5.34 -4.70 -6.70
N THR A 151 -4.59 -4.11 -7.62
CA THR A 151 -4.79 -4.27 -9.08
C THR A 151 -4.63 -5.74 -9.47
N ARG A 152 -3.58 -6.40 -8.95
CA ARG A 152 -3.33 -7.83 -9.19
C ARG A 152 -4.49 -8.70 -8.73
N VAL A 153 -4.92 -8.60 -7.48
CA VAL A 153 -5.97 -9.47 -6.94
C VAL A 153 -7.35 -9.20 -7.56
N SER A 154 -7.63 -7.97 -7.95
CA SER A 154 -8.85 -7.62 -8.69
C SER A 154 -8.89 -8.33 -10.05
N GLY A 155 -7.79 -8.26 -10.81
CA GLY A 155 -7.67 -8.95 -12.09
C GLY A 155 -7.63 -10.47 -11.94
N LEU A 156 -6.97 -10.99 -10.89
CA LEU A 156 -6.95 -12.42 -10.58
C LEU A 156 -8.35 -12.95 -10.25
N ALA A 157 -9.18 -12.23 -9.51
CA ALA A 157 -10.55 -12.63 -9.24
C ALA A 157 -11.34 -12.84 -10.54
N ALA A 158 -11.22 -11.91 -11.50
CA ALA A 158 -11.86 -12.05 -12.81
C ALA A 158 -11.28 -13.21 -13.64
N ALA A 159 -9.95 -13.35 -13.67
CA ALA A 159 -9.28 -14.40 -14.46
C ALA A 159 -9.55 -15.80 -13.90
N LEU A 160 -9.52 -15.98 -12.58
CA LEU A 160 -9.79 -17.26 -11.93
C LEU A 160 -11.23 -17.70 -12.17
N GLN A 161 -12.20 -16.81 -12.03
CA GLN A 161 -13.61 -17.12 -12.29
C GLN A 161 -13.90 -17.36 -13.77
N GLY A 162 -13.38 -16.50 -14.66
CA GLY A 162 -13.69 -16.56 -16.08
C GLY A 162 -12.92 -17.62 -16.87
N ARG A 163 -11.69 -17.95 -16.47
CA ARG A 163 -10.83 -18.87 -17.22
C ARG A 163 -10.59 -20.21 -16.53
N GLN A 164 -10.56 -20.21 -15.18
CA GLN A 164 -10.22 -21.40 -14.38
C GLN A 164 -11.42 -22.01 -13.67
N TRP A 165 -12.62 -21.42 -13.81
CA TRP A 165 -13.83 -21.85 -13.13
C TRP A 165 -13.67 -21.92 -11.60
N MET A 166 -12.72 -21.16 -11.07
CA MET A 166 -12.43 -21.07 -9.66
C MET A 166 -13.12 -19.84 -9.09
N TYR A 167 -14.21 -20.04 -8.36
CA TYR A 167 -14.94 -18.94 -7.73
C TYR A 167 -14.22 -18.42 -6.49
N ILE A 168 -14.18 -17.10 -6.37
CA ILE A 168 -13.55 -16.38 -5.28
C ILE A 168 -14.63 -15.83 -4.36
N ASN A 169 -14.50 -16.10 -3.06
CA ASN A 169 -15.46 -15.69 -2.04
C ASN A 169 -15.28 -14.27 -1.56
N GLY A 170 -14.08 -13.70 -1.69
CA GLY A 170 -13.82 -12.31 -1.35
C GLY A 170 -12.46 -11.81 -1.80
N VAL A 171 -12.37 -10.50 -1.97
CA VAL A 171 -11.13 -9.79 -2.30
C VAL A 171 -10.93 -8.68 -1.28
N ILE A 172 -9.74 -8.62 -0.68
CA ILE A 172 -9.37 -7.63 0.32
C ILE A 172 -8.31 -6.71 -0.31
N LEU A 173 -8.64 -5.42 -0.37
CA LEU A 173 -7.80 -4.40 -0.98
C LEU A 173 -7.19 -3.53 0.13
N VAL A 174 -5.87 -3.68 0.33
CA VAL A 174 -5.12 -2.93 1.34
C VAL A 174 -4.38 -1.79 0.66
N SER A 175 -4.67 -0.55 1.06
CA SER A 175 -4.10 0.66 0.45
C SER A 175 -4.20 0.62 -1.09
N PRO A 176 -5.43 0.58 -1.64
CA PRO A 176 -5.64 0.33 -3.06
C PRO A 176 -5.04 1.44 -3.91
N THR A 177 -4.42 1.03 -5.03
CA THR A 177 -3.99 1.95 -6.08
C THR A 177 -5.10 2.10 -7.10
N GLU A 178 -5.39 3.33 -7.47
CA GLU A 178 -6.05 3.72 -8.72
C GLU A 178 -7.29 2.87 -9.10
N LEU A 179 -8.27 2.84 -8.24
CA LEU A 179 -9.54 2.17 -8.54
C LEU A 179 -10.34 2.83 -9.70
N GLY A 180 -9.62 3.43 -10.66
CA GLY A 180 -10.21 4.10 -11.82
C GLY A 180 -10.75 5.51 -11.54
N ILE A 181 -10.62 6.00 -10.32
CA ILE A 181 -11.00 7.37 -9.93
C ILE A 181 -9.87 8.35 -10.26
N ASP A 182 -8.65 7.89 -10.15
CA ASP A 182 -7.46 8.63 -10.53
C ASP A 182 -6.67 7.80 -11.54
N SER A 183 -6.45 8.35 -12.71
CA SER A 183 -5.64 7.71 -13.74
C SER A 183 -4.15 7.71 -13.40
N GLY A 184 -3.82 7.75 -12.17
CA GLY A 184 -2.54 7.68 -11.41
C GLY A 184 -1.26 7.35 -12.09
N SER A 185 -1.16 7.46 -13.33
CA SER A 185 0.07 7.29 -14.12
C SER A 185 1.24 8.20 -13.67
N GLY A 186 1.32 8.52 -12.37
CA GLY A 186 2.31 9.44 -11.79
C GLY A 186 2.06 10.90 -12.18
N ARG A 187 0.95 11.18 -12.82
CA ARG A 187 0.51 12.54 -13.11
C ARG A 187 -0.24 13.09 -11.90
N ARG A 188 -0.18 14.39 -11.71
CA ARG A 188 -0.94 15.09 -10.67
C ARG A 188 -2.42 14.74 -10.81
N ALA A 189 -3.05 14.38 -9.70
CA ALA A 189 -4.44 13.91 -9.64
C ALA A 189 -5.49 14.97 -10.01
N GLY A 190 -5.09 16.08 -10.62
CA GLY A 190 -5.95 17.20 -10.94
C GLY A 190 -6.51 17.90 -9.69
N PRO A 191 -7.51 18.79 -9.87
CA PRO A 191 -8.08 19.57 -8.75
C PRO A 191 -8.65 18.73 -7.63
N LEU A 192 -9.31 17.63 -7.96
CA LEU A 192 -9.90 16.70 -6.99
C LEU A 192 -8.81 16.08 -6.10
N GLY A 193 -7.78 15.48 -6.70
CA GLY A 193 -6.72 14.84 -5.93
C GLY A 193 -5.86 15.84 -5.15
N ALA A 194 -5.68 17.07 -5.65
CA ALA A 194 -5.00 18.13 -4.92
C ALA A 194 -5.77 18.54 -3.66
N ALA A 195 -7.08 18.73 -3.76
CA ALA A 195 -7.93 19.12 -2.64
C ALA A 195 -8.08 17.98 -1.61
N LEU A 196 -8.32 16.75 -2.04
CA LEU A 196 -8.54 15.60 -1.15
C LEU A 196 -7.28 15.15 -0.38
N ARG A 197 -6.11 15.73 -0.64
CA ARG A 197 -4.93 15.55 0.24
C ARG A 197 -5.01 16.36 1.52
N LEU A 198 -5.83 17.42 1.56
CA LEU A 198 -5.90 18.30 2.73
C LEU A 198 -6.31 17.58 4.02
N PRO A 199 -7.35 16.73 4.06
CA PRO A 199 -7.69 15.98 5.27
C PRO A 199 -6.55 15.08 5.77
N TYR A 200 -5.82 14.43 4.88
CA TYR A 200 -4.62 13.67 5.25
C TYR A 200 -3.52 14.57 5.86
N PHE A 201 -3.26 15.71 5.26
CA PHE A 201 -2.32 16.70 5.84
C PHE A 201 -2.78 17.19 7.20
N THR A 202 -4.09 17.41 7.35
CA THR A 202 -4.70 17.82 8.63
C THR A 202 -4.49 16.76 9.71
N ALA A 203 -4.72 15.49 9.42
CA ALA A 203 -4.52 14.40 10.37
C ALA A 203 -3.05 14.32 10.84
N ALA A 204 -2.11 14.41 9.90
CA ALA A 204 -0.69 14.38 10.22
C ALA A 204 -0.26 15.62 11.03
N ALA A 205 -0.71 16.80 10.64
CA ALA A 205 -0.42 18.05 11.38
C ALA A 205 -1.02 18.03 12.79
N TRP A 206 -2.24 17.54 12.94
CA TRP A 206 -2.89 17.39 14.25
C TRP A 206 -2.08 16.45 15.17
N TYR A 207 -1.68 15.30 14.66
CA TYR A 207 -0.89 14.31 15.42
C TYR A 207 0.46 14.89 15.89
N HIS A 208 1.12 15.70 15.05
CA HIS A 208 2.41 16.30 15.35
C HIS A 208 2.31 17.68 16.04
N ASN A 209 1.11 18.07 16.49
CA ASN A 209 0.87 19.37 17.18
C ASN A 209 1.29 20.58 16.34
N LYS A 210 0.96 20.59 15.06
CA LYS A 210 1.30 21.66 14.11
C LYS A 210 0.12 22.54 13.71
N LEU A 211 -1.08 22.24 14.17
CA LEU A 211 -2.25 23.05 13.90
C LEU A 211 -2.35 24.26 14.84
N PRO A 212 -3.05 25.33 14.44
CA PRO A 212 -3.42 26.41 15.34
C PRO A 212 -4.17 25.90 16.58
N SER A 213 -4.02 26.61 17.70
CA SER A 213 -4.49 26.15 19.02
C SER A 213 -5.99 25.86 19.10
N ASP A 214 -6.80 26.55 18.31
CA ASP A 214 -8.24 26.33 18.25
C ASP A 214 -8.63 25.04 17.53
N LEU A 215 -7.89 24.62 16.50
CA LEU A 215 -8.04 23.30 15.86
C LEU A 215 -7.35 22.20 16.67
N GLN A 216 -6.17 22.47 17.19
CA GLN A 216 -5.38 21.48 17.92
C GLN A 216 -6.08 20.94 19.19
N ARG A 217 -6.99 21.71 19.80
CA ARG A 217 -7.74 21.30 20.99
C ARG A 217 -9.02 20.54 20.71
N LYS A 218 -9.46 20.48 19.45
CA LYS A 218 -10.63 19.71 19.03
C LYS A 218 -10.28 18.23 18.92
N ASP A 219 -11.31 17.38 18.95
CA ASP A 219 -11.17 15.98 18.55
C ASP A 219 -10.70 15.89 17.10
N LEU A 220 -9.90 14.86 16.79
CA LEU A 220 -9.37 14.68 15.45
C LEU A 220 -10.48 14.56 14.40
N LEU A 221 -11.54 13.81 14.69
CA LEU A 221 -12.63 13.60 13.73
C LEU A 221 -13.36 14.91 13.43
N ASP A 222 -13.60 15.76 14.44
CA ASP A 222 -14.21 17.07 14.23
C ASP A 222 -13.37 17.97 13.31
N VAL A 223 -12.04 17.93 13.47
CA VAL A 223 -11.13 18.72 12.62
C VAL A 223 -11.07 18.17 11.22
N LEU A 224 -11.14 16.84 11.05
CA LEU A 224 -11.18 16.21 9.74
C LEU A 224 -12.47 16.53 8.99
N ASP A 225 -13.62 16.49 9.65
CA ASP A 225 -14.90 16.87 9.07
C ASP A 225 -14.87 18.30 8.50
N GLU A 226 -14.29 19.26 9.26
CA GLU A 226 -14.10 20.63 8.79
C GLU A 226 -13.17 20.73 7.58
N ALA A 227 -12.05 19.98 7.59
CA ALA A 227 -11.09 19.99 6.49
C ALA A 227 -11.65 19.33 5.22
N GLU A 228 -12.44 18.27 5.37
CA GLU A 228 -13.12 17.58 4.28
C GLU A 228 -14.21 18.46 3.67
N ASP A 229 -15.02 19.11 4.51
CA ASP A 229 -16.04 20.04 4.05
C ASP A 229 -15.43 21.18 3.22
N TYR A 230 -14.39 21.80 3.73
CA TYR A 230 -13.66 22.84 2.99
C TYR A 230 -13.03 22.31 1.71
N ALA A 231 -12.40 21.13 1.74
CA ALA A 231 -11.77 20.55 0.56
C ALA A 231 -12.78 20.31 -0.57
N ILE A 232 -13.95 19.76 -0.24
CA ILE A 232 -14.99 19.37 -1.21
C ILE A 232 -15.78 20.59 -1.69
N ASN A 233 -16.20 21.46 -0.79
CA ASN A 233 -17.16 22.52 -1.13
C ASN A 233 -16.50 23.81 -1.64
N GLU A 234 -15.21 24.06 -1.31
CA GLU A 234 -14.55 25.29 -1.66
C GLU A 234 -13.23 25.05 -2.44
N LEU A 235 -12.29 24.27 -1.89
CA LEU A 235 -10.92 24.19 -2.42
C LEU A 235 -10.87 23.61 -3.83
N ILE A 236 -11.65 22.56 -4.12
CA ILE A 236 -11.71 21.96 -5.47
C ILE A 236 -12.05 23.02 -6.53
N ALA A 237 -13.05 23.87 -6.25
CA ALA A 237 -13.48 24.89 -7.19
C ALA A 237 -12.39 25.94 -7.42
N VAL A 238 -11.65 26.32 -6.40
CA VAL A 238 -10.52 27.27 -6.52
C VAL A 238 -9.39 26.67 -7.34
N ILE A 239 -8.96 25.45 -7.02
CA ILE A 239 -7.87 24.77 -7.76
C ILE A 239 -8.27 24.52 -9.22
N ALA A 240 -9.54 24.15 -9.49
CA ALA A 240 -10.03 23.89 -10.84
C ALA A 240 -9.97 25.11 -11.77
N LYS A 241 -10.01 26.34 -11.23
CA LYS A 241 -9.82 27.55 -12.02
C LYS A 241 -8.43 27.66 -12.63
N GLY A 242 -7.42 26.99 -12.07
CA GLY A 242 -6.06 27.02 -12.58
C GLY A 242 -5.53 28.45 -12.73
N GLY A 243 -5.09 28.81 -13.93
CA GLY A 243 -4.60 30.16 -14.23
C GLY A 243 -5.65 31.31 -14.18
N PHE A 244 -6.92 30.96 -14.06
CA PHE A 244 -8.02 31.95 -13.94
C PHE A 244 -8.35 32.30 -12.50
N VAL A 245 -7.72 31.68 -11.51
CA VAL A 245 -7.88 32.07 -10.11
C VAL A 245 -7.29 33.45 -9.88
N ASN A 246 -8.05 34.37 -9.26
CA ASN A 246 -7.51 35.67 -8.92
C ASN A 246 -6.62 35.62 -7.67
N GLU A 247 -5.74 36.61 -7.51
CA GLU A 247 -4.73 36.63 -6.46
C GLU A 247 -5.32 36.59 -5.04
N ARG A 248 -6.48 37.22 -4.85
CA ARG A 248 -7.18 37.21 -3.56
C ARG A 248 -7.71 35.83 -3.21
N GLU A 249 -8.36 35.18 -4.14
CA GLU A 249 -8.86 33.80 -3.96
C GLU A 249 -7.71 32.83 -3.68
N ARG A 250 -6.60 32.97 -4.44
CA ARG A 250 -5.42 32.15 -4.27
C ARG A 250 -4.80 32.28 -2.89
N LYS A 251 -4.64 33.53 -2.40
CA LYS A 251 -4.11 33.79 -1.06
C LYS A 251 -5.05 33.29 0.04
N ASN A 252 -6.36 33.52 -0.09
CA ASN A 252 -7.32 33.01 0.87
C ASN A 252 -7.30 31.48 0.97
N ALA A 253 -7.25 30.80 -0.18
CA ALA A 253 -7.14 29.35 -0.20
C ALA A 253 -5.84 28.86 0.44
N ALA A 254 -4.70 29.51 0.14
CA ALA A 254 -3.41 29.17 0.75
C ALA A 254 -3.42 29.37 2.26
N ALA A 255 -4.01 30.45 2.77
CA ALA A 255 -4.14 30.71 4.20
C ALA A 255 -5.01 29.63 4.90
N THR A 256 -6.13 29.24 4.28
CA THR A 256 -6.98 28.19 4.84
C THR A 256 -6.29 26.81 4.77
N MET A 257 -5.60 26.50 3.67
CA MET A 257 -4.81 25.28 3.58
C MET A 257 -3.68 25.25 4.62
N ALA A 258 -2.98 26.36 4.84
CA ALA A 258 -1.93 26.48 5.86
C ALA A 258 -2.47 26.18 7.26
N ARG A 259 -3.65 26.74 7.57
CA ARG A 259 -4.34 26.52 8.83
C ARG A 259 -4.62 25.05 9.12
N TYR A 260 -5.04 24.27 8.09
CA TYR A 260 -5.35 22.84 8.23
C TYR A 260 -4.14 21.92 8.02
N SER A 261 -3.15 22.33 7.24
CA SER A 261 -2.01 21.46 6.93
C SER A 261 -0.79 21.63 7.84
N GLY A 262 -0.73 22.72 8.61
CA GLY A 262 0.42 23.02 9.49
C GLY A 262 1.69 23.45 8.76
N ILE A 263 1.67 23.63 7.43
CA ILE A 263 2.78 24.20 6.65
C ILE A 263 2.49 25.65 6.25
N SER A 264 3.53 26.40 5.85
CA SER A 264 3.41 27.82 5.55
C SER A 264 2.59 28.13 4.30
N GLU A 265 1.92 29.29 4.28
CA GLU A 265 1.25 29.82 3.08
C GLU A 265 2.22 29.97 1.90
N GLU A 266 3.47 30.38 2.16
CA GLU A 266 4.51 30.50 1.14
C GLU A 266 4.79 29.18 0.46
N SER A 267 4.94 28.09 1.23
CA SER A 267 5.10 26.74 0.73
C SER A 267 3.92 26.31 -0.15
N ILE A 268 2.69 26.57 0.30
CA ILE A 268 1.48 26.23 -0.45
C ILE A 268 1.40 27.03 -1.76
N LEU A 269 1.67 28.32 -1.71
CA LEU A 269 1.67 29.20 -2.90
C LEU A 269 2.75 28.83 -3.90
N SER A 270 3.92 28.38 -3.44
CA SER A 270 5.01 27.92 -4.32
C SER A 270 4.62 26.70 -5.19
N TYR A 271 3.63 25.92 -4.73
CA TYR A 271 3.05 24.79 -5.47
C TYR A 271 1.70 25.11 -6.13
N ASN A 272 1.29 26.39 -6.17
CA ASN A 272 0.01 26.80 -6.75
C ASN A 272 -1.19 26.02 -6.15
N LEU A 273 -1.23 25.83 -4.85
CA LEU A 273 -2.23 25.07 -4.07
C LEU A 273 -2.22 23.54 -4.28
N ASP A 274 -1.36 23.01 -5.15
CA ASP A 274 -1.21 21.58 -5.44
C ASP A 274 0.06 21.04 -4.78
N VAL A 275 0.08 20.99 -3.45
CA VAL A 275 1.23 20.56 -2.65
C VAL A 275 1.46 19.06 -2.83
N PRO A 276 2.63 18.62 -3.34
CA PRO A 276 2.95 17.20 -3.43
C PRO A 276 3.08 16.56 -2.05
N THR A 277 2.55 15.36 -1.89
CA THR A 277 2.63 14.61 -0.62
C THR A 277 4.09 14.42 -0.17
N SER A 278 5.00 14.14 -1.10
CA SER A 278 6.43 13.97 -0.78
C SER A 278 7.09 15.25 -0.27
N PHE A 279 6.63 16.43 -0.73
CA PHE A 279 7.07 17.71 -0.17
C PHE A 279 6.51 17.88 1.24
N TYR A 280 5.23 17.59 1.43
CA TYR A 280 4.56 17.69 2.72
C TYR A 280 5.26 16.86 3.81
N TRP A 281 5.62 15.60 3.50
CA TRP A 281 6.34 14.73 4.45
C TRP A 281 7.62 15.36 4.98
N LYS A 282 8.35 16.07 4.13
CA LYS A 282 9.58 16.77 4.53
C LYS A 282 9.29 18.08 5.25
N GLU A 283 8.27 18.83 4.77
CA GLU A 283 8.03 20.21 5.19
C GLU A 283 7.47 20.31 6.59
N LEU A 284 6.55 19.40 6.98
CA LEU A 284 5.81 19.52 8.24
C LEU A 284 6.72 19.60 9.48
N LEU A 285 7.82 18.85 9.51
CA LEU A 285 8.76 18.79 10.63
C LEU A 285 10.18 19.26 10.24
N ARG A 286 10.31 19.98 9.12
CA ARG A 286 11.61 20.43 8.60
C ARG A 286 12.45 21.19 9.62
N GLU A 287 11.83 22.10 10.38
CA GLU A 287 12.55 22.94 11.35
C GLU A 287 13.11 22.12 12.50
N GLU A 288 12.45 21.03 12.87
CA GLU A 288 12.94 20.09 13.88
C GLU A 288 13.98 19.10 13.34
N GLY A 289 14.23 19.08 12.03
CA GLY A 289 15.17 18.17 11.38
C GLY A 289 14.61 16.77 11.19
N TYR A 290 13.29 16.62 11.17
CA TYR A 290 12.59 15.36 10.94
C TYR A 290 11.77 15.40 9.64
N THR A 291 11.45 14.21 9.16
CA THR A 291 10.40 13.96 8.16
C THR A 291 9.36 13.03 8.75
N VAL A 292 8.11 13.16 8.31
CA VAL A 292 7.07 12.18 8.68
C VAL A 292 7.12 10.95 7.78
N GLY A 293 6.72 9.80 8.32
CA GLY A 293 6.75 8.54 7.60
C GLY A 293 5.77 8.49 6.44
N ARG A 294 6.21 7.92 5.32
CA ARG A 294 5.37 7.71 4.14
C ARG A 294 4.30 6.64 4.35
N LEU A 295 4.62 5.58 5.07
CA LEU A 295 3.72 4.44 5.30
C LEU A 295 2.77 4.71 6.47
N ASP A 296 3.27 5.37 7.50
CA ASP A 296 2.49 5.86 8.63
C ASP A 296 3.04 7.21 9.07
N SER A 297 2.27 8.27 8.83
CA SER A 297 2.72 9.64 9.11
C SER A 297 2.70 10.03 10.60
N ARG A 298 2.31 9.12 11.50
CA ARG A 298 2.53 9.29 12.95
C ARG A 298 4.00 9.11 13.31
N TYR A 299 4.71 8.27 12.57
CA TYR A 299 6.15 8.08 12.76
C TYR A 299 6.96 9.20 12.12
N LYS A 300 8.13 9.44 12.68
CA LYS A 300 9.07 10.43 12.17
C LYS A 300 10.49 9.89 12.15
N GLY A 301 11.28 10.30 11.18
CA GLY A 301 12.69 9.94 11.08
C GLY A 301 13.56 11.15 10.88
N LEU A 302 14.83 11.04 11.27
CA LEU A 302 15.83 12.07 11.03
C LEU A 302 16.01 12.29 9.53
N ASP A 303 15.85 13.52 9.08
CA ASP A 303 16.16 13.89 7.71
C ASP A 303 17.63 14.31 7.61
N LYS A 304 18.37 13.80 6.64
CA LYS A 304 19.81 14.08 6.47
C LYS A 304 20.10 15.55 6.22
N THR A 305 19.20 16.22 5.53
CA THR A 305 19.37 17.62 5.16
C THR A 305 18.07 18.40 5.28
N LYS A 306 18.14 19.64 5.77
CA LYS A 306 17.00 20.56 5.74
C LYS A 306 16.64 21.01 4.31
N GLY A 307 17.57 20.98 3.39
CA GLY A 307 17.36 21.38 2.00
C GLY A 307 16.59 20.36 1.17
N GLY A 308 16.17 20.78 -0.04
CA GLY A 308 15.46 19.92 -0.99
C GLY A 308 13.96 19.85 -0.76
N VAL A 309 13.27 19.21 -1.71
CA VAL A 309 11.80 19.14 -1.80
C VAL A 309 11.23 17.76 -1.48
N ARG A 310 12.09 16.80 -1.13
CA ARG A 310 11.69 15.43 -0.76
C ARG A 310 12.52 14.95 0.42
N PRO A 311 11.97 14.07 1.26
CA PRO A 311 12.76 13.37 2.26
C PRO A 311 13.90 12.56 1.62
N ASP A 312 14.94 12.29 2.39
CA ASP A 312 15.84 11.21 2.05
C ASP A 312 15.09 9.88 2.06
N PHE A 313 15.39 9.00 1.09
CA PHE A 313 14.66 7.73 0.92
C PHE A 313 14.59 6.89 2.20
N ASN A 314 15.68 6.84 2.98
CA ASN A 314 15.69 6.09 4.23
C ASN A 314 14.84 6.74 5.32
N SER A 315 14.71 8.07 5.31
CA SER A 315 13.91 8.82 6.29
C SER A 315 12.41 8.64 6.07
N GLU A 316 11.95 8.53 4.83
CA GLU A 316 10.52 8.34 4.55
C GLU A 316 9.98 6.94 4.89
N LEU A 317 10.86 5.97 5.10
CA LEU A 317 10.54 4.58 5.43
C LEU A 317 10.73 4.25 6.91
N THR A 318 10.82 5.25 7.76
CA THR A 318 11.31 5.16 9.15
C THR A 318 10.63 4.15 10.04
N SER A 319 9.39 3.78 9.75
CA SER A 319 8.61 2.86 10.60
C SER A 319 8.82 1.38 10.29
N TRP A 320 9.64 1.01 9.30
CA TRP A 320 9.65 -0.37 8.79
C TRP A 320 11.04 -0.92 8.45
N LEU A 321 12.06 -0.14 8.62
CA LEU A 321 13.45 -0.51 8.32
C LEU A 321 14.36 -0.28 9.51
#